data_86055bf1c32ba95326d1729d6f074217
#
_entry.id   86055bf1c32ba95326d1729d6f074217
#
_cell.length_a   1.000
_cell.length_b   1.000
_cell.length_c   1.000
_cell.angle_alpha   90.00
_cell.angle_beta   90.00
_cell.angle_gamma   90.00
#
_symmetry.space_group_name_H-M   'P 1'
#
loop_
_entity.id
_entity.type
_entity.pdbx_description
1 polymer ?
#
loop_
_entity_poly.entity_id
_entity_poly.type
_entity_poly.pdbx_seq_one_letter_code
_entity_poly.pdbx_strand_id
1 'polypeptide(L)'
;MLNAVENMASMLRSFPPEPMDEPVDFLLAMVKGRKGHLAIKAGDAQRVGSLKTLHDGPRPSGYETMRKQGGIVLGVGGDNSPWGSGAFFEGVMTAGFSSEEADAAVMANVVAAGYAIGD
;
A
#
# COMPACT_ATOMS: atom_id res chain seq x y z
N MET A 1 7.01 -13.22 8.28
CA MET A 1 7.21 -11.93 7.63
C MET A 1 5.86 -11.40 7.21
N LEU A 2 5.46 -10.28 7.76
CA LEU A 2 4.18 -9.69 7.40
C LEU A 2 4.28 -9.10 6.00
N ASN A 3 3.35 -9.49 5.15
CA ASN A 3 3.21 -8.93 3.82
C ASN A 3 2.77 -7.46 3.95
N ALA A 4 3.37 -6.57 3.18
CA ALA A 4 3.05 -5.14 3.20
C ALA A 4 1.56 -4.88 2.90
N VAL A 5 0.96 -5.68 2.04
CA VAL A 5 -0.47 -5.55 1.67
C VAL A 5 -1.38 -5.98 2.82
N GLU A 6 -1.05 -7.05 3.53
CA GLU A 6 -1.84 -7.48 4.69
C GLU A 6 -1.68 -6.57 5.89
N ASN A 7 -0.45 -6.13 6.14
CA ASN A 7 -0.22 -5.12 7.15
C ASN A 7 -1.07 -3.88 6.88
N MET A 8 -1.16 -3.49 5.62
CA MET A 8 -1.96 -2.36 5.23
C MET A 8 -3.46 -2.64 5.39
N ALA A 9 -3.95 -3.81 4.99
CA ALA A 9 -5.35 -4.19 5.20
C ALA A 9 -5.69 -4.26 6.69
N SER A 10 -4.81 -4.79 7.52
CA SER A 10 -4.95 -4.82 8.96
C SER A 10 -4.91 -3.42 9.57
N MET A 11 -4.03 -2.56 9.11
CA MET A 11 -3.94 -1.18 9.57
C MET A 11 -5.13 -0.34 9.11
N LEU A 12 -5.64 -0.55 7.91
CA LEU A 12 -6.85 0.10 7.43
C LEU A 12 -8.09 -0.28 8.24
N ARG A 13 -8.10 -1.45 8.86
CA ARG A 13 -9.16 -1.85 9.80
C ARG A 13 -9.00 -1.20 11.18
N SER A 14 -7.78 -0.83 11.56
CA SER A 14 -7.46 -0.24 12.85
C SER A 14 -7.67 1.27 12.90
N PHE A 15 -7.66 1.92 11.74
CA PHE A 15 -7.97 3.33 11.63
C PHE A 15 -9.43 3.48 11.20
N PRO A 16 -10.19 4.45 11.78
CA PRO A 16 -11.49 4.77 11.21
C PRO A 16 -11.22 5.19 9.76
N PRO A 17 -11.76 4.46 8.80
CA PRO A 17 -11.52 4.82 7.41
C PRO A 17 -12.15 6.19 7.16
N GLU A 18 -11.36 7.12 6.67
CA GLU A 18 -11.92 7.97 5.65
C GLU A 18 -12.30 7.00 4.55
N PRO A 19 -13.58 6.77 4.31
CA PRO A 19 -13.95 5.79 3.33
C PRO A 19 -13.32 6.21 2.00
N MET A 20 -12.68 5.28 1.35
CA MET A 20 -12.61 5.39 -0.10
C MET A 20 -14.09 5.39 -0.51
N ASP A 21 -14.60 6.58 -0.80
CA ASP A 21 -16.04 6.84 -0.95
C ASP A 21 -16.71 5.96 -1.99
N GLU A 22 -15.90 5.24 -2.78
CA GLU A 22 -16.37 4.30 -3.79
C GLU A 22 -15.43 3.10 -3.92
N PRO A 23 -15.98 1.90 -4.17
CA PRO A 23 -15.14 0.75 -4.47
C PRO A 23 -14.35 0.98 -5.74
N VAL A 24 -13.08 0.57 -5.73
CA VAL A 24 -12.18 0.67 -6.89
C VAL A 24 -11.98 -0.71 -7.49
N ASP A 25 -11.88 -0.76 -8.81
CA ASP A 25 -11.59 -2.01 -9.51
C ASP A 25 -10.11 -2.40 -9.40
N PHE A 26 -9.23 -1.42 -9.38
CA PHE A 26 -7.79 -1.61 -9.26
C PHE A 26 -7.25 -0.66 -8.19
N LEU A 27 -6.75 -1.24 -7.12
CA LEU A 27 -6.21 -0.48 -5.98
C LEU A 27 -4.69 -0.34 -6.09
N LEU A 28 -4.19 0.88 -6.00
CA LEU A 28 -2.80 1.15 -5.71
C LEU A 28 -2.65 1.44 -4.21
N ALA A 29 -1.74 0.74 -3.57
CA ALA A 29 -1.50 0.90 -2.15
C ALA A 29 0.00 1.09 -1.91
N MET A 30 0.34 2.03 -1.03
CA MET A 30 1.73 2.35 -0.67
C MET A 30 1.91 2.33 0.84
N VAL A 31 3.00 1.72 1.27
CA VAL A 31 3.48 1.83 2.66
C VAL A 31 4.89 2.39 2.63
N LYS A 32 5.13 3.47 3.35
CA LYS A 32 6.43 4.11 3.45
C LYS A 32 6.86 4.13 4.92
N GLY A 33 8.09 3.73 5.16
CA GLY A 33 8.60 3.66 6.51
C GLY A 33 9.99 4.26 6.65
N ARG A 34 10.21 4.90 7.77
CA ARG A 34 11.51 5.32 8.27
C ARG A 34 11.53 5.22 9.78
N LYS A 35 12.67 5.45 10.40
CA LYS A 35 12.78 5.34 11.86
C LYS A 35 11.71 6.21 12.55
N GLY A 36 10.89 5.57 13.37
CA GLY A 36 9.86 6.25 14.16
C GLY A 36 8.67 6.80 13.36
N HIS A 37 8.61 6.57 12.06
CA HIS A 37 7.58 7.15 11.20
C HIS A 37 7.01 6.14 10.21
N LEU A 38 5.75 6.28 9.88
CA LEU A 38 5.03 5.43 8.94
C LEU A 38 4.03 6.28 8.14
N ALA A 39 3.96 6.04 6.85
CA ALA A 39 2.92 6.62 6.01
C ALA A 39 2.25 5.53 5.17
N ILE A 40 0.95 5.66 5.00
CA ILE A 40 0.12 4.76 4.20
C ILE A 40 -0.68 5.60 3.24
N LYS A 41 -0.64 5.24 1.98
CA LYS A 41 -1.41 5.89 0.92
C LYS A 41 -2.14 4.86 0.09
N ALA A 42 -3.28 5.25 -0.46
CA ALA A 42 -4.03 4.42 -1.39
C ALA A 42 -4.74 5.28 -2.43
N GLY A 43 -5.00 4.69 -3.58
CA GLY A 43 -5.69 5.37 -4.65
C GLY A 43 -6.25 4.41 -5.69
N ASP A 44 -7.04 4.96 -6.58
CA ASP A 44 -7.59 4.25 -7.72
C ASP A 44 -6.56 4.20 -8.84
N ALA A 45 -6.10 3.00 -9.18
CA ALA A 45 -5.08 2.81 -10.20
C ALA A 45 -5.54 3.14 -11.62
N GLN A 46 -6.81 3.52 -11.79
CA GLN A 46 -7.37 4.00 -13.06
C GLN A 46 -7.50 5.51 -13.14
N ARG A 47 -7.18 6.24 -12.05
CA ARG A 47 -7.41 7.70 -11.98
C ARG A 47 -6.18 8.43 -11.47
N VAL A 48 -5.59 9.26 -12.32
CA VAL A 48 -4.50 10.17 -11.93
C VAL A 48 -5.00 11.14 -10.85
N GLY A 49 -4.15 11.39 -9.85
CA GLY A 49 -4.47 12.32 -8.78
C GLY A 49 -5.38 11.75 -7.68
N SER A 50 -5.70 10.45 -7.73
CA SER A 50 -6.56 9.81 -6.73
C SER A 50 -5.82 9.33 -5.48
N LEU A 51 -4.51 9.46 -5.42
CA LEU A 51 -3.70 9.00 -4.29
C LEU A 51 -4.00 9.83 -3.05
N LYS A 52 -4.52 9.17 -2.02
CA LYS A 52 -4.84 9.80 -0.73
C LYS A 52 -3.90 9.29 0.35
N THR A 53 -3.51 10.17 1.25
CA THR A 53 -2.80 9.79 2.47
C THR A 53 -3.82 9.33 3.51
N LEU A 54 -3.71 8.07 3.91
CA LEU A 54 -4.58 7.47 4.92
C LEU A 54 -3.98 7.61 6.31
N HIS A 55 -2.66 7.58 6.41
CA HIS A 55 -1.91 7.80 7.64
C HIS A 55 -0.54 8.39 7.29
N ASP A 56 -0.09 9.34 8.08
CA ASP A 56 1.24 9.89 7.99
C ASP A 56 1.63 10.40 9.38
N GLY A 57 2.45 9.64 10.09
CA GLY A 57 2.73 9.97 11.47
C GLY A 57 3.66 8.97 12.16
N PRO A 58 3.76 9.08 13.49
CA PRO A 58 4.63 8.20 14.27
C PRO A 58 4.16 6.75 14.21
N ARG A 59 5.12 5.83 14.37
CA ARG A 59 4.80 4.43 14.57
C ARG A 59 4.14 4.23 15.93
N PRO A 60 3.31 3.19 16.09
CA PRO A 60 2.80 2.83 17.41
C PRO A 60 3.93 2.63 18.42
N SER A 61 3.68 3.00 19.68
CA SER A 61 4.65 2.85 20.75
C SER A 61 5.08 1.38 20.89
N GLY A 62 6.39 1.17 20.99
CA GLY A 62 6.96 -0.18 21.10
C GLY A 62 7.10 -0.93 19.77
N TYR A 63 6.67 -0.35 18.67
CA TYR A 63 6.78 -0.97 17.35
C TYR A 63 8.08 -0.50 16.66
N GLU A 64 9.09 -1.37 16.67
CA GLU A 64 10.36 -1.13 16.02
C GLU A 64 10.38 -1.70 14.61
N THR A 65 11.16 -1.05 13.73
CA THR A 65 11.36 -1.58 12.38
C THR A 65 12.14 -2.88 12.44
N MET A 66 11.52 -3.96 12.05
CA MET A 66 12.18 -5.26 12.01
C MET A 66 13.29 -5.30 10.95
N ARG A 67 14.37 -5.99 11.26
CA ARG A 67 15.32 -6.42 10.23
C ARG A 67 14.65 -7.49 9.39
N LYS A 68 14.46 -7.20 8.13
CA LYS A 68 13.86 -8.16 7.19
C LYS A 68 14.95 -9.06 6.64
N GLN A 69 14.71 -10.37 6.75
CA GLN A 69 15.58 -11.39 6.19
C GLN A 69 14.72 -12.35 5.36
N GLY A 70 15.29 -12.83 4.26
CA GLY A 70 14.59 -13.76 3.38
C GLY A 70 14.04 -13.12 2.13
N GLY A 71 13.13 -13.82 1.48
CA GLY A 71 12.51 -13.37 0.24
C GLY A 71 11.45 -12.30 0.46
N ILE A 72 11.22 -11.50 -0.58
CA ILE A 72 10.15 -10.52 -0.61
C ILE A 72 8.98 -11.15 -1.35
N VAL A 73 7.81 -11.14 -0.72
CA VAL A 73 6.58 -11.64 -1.32
C VAL A 73 5.53 -10.53 -1.25
N LEU A 74 4.93 -10.22 -2.39
CA LEU A 74 3.89 -9.22 -2.51
C LEU A 74 2.56 -9.87 -2.87
N GLY A 75 1.47 -9.30 -2.39
CA GLY A 75 0.12 -9.78 -2.71
C GLY A 75 -0.29 -11.07 -1.99
N VAL A 76 0.46 -11.52 -1.01
CA VAL A 76 0.19 -12.75 -0.25
C VAL A 76 0.16 -12.45 1.23
N GLY A 77 -0.74 -13.10 1.95
CA GLY A 77 -0.82 -13.01 3.40
C GLY A 77 0.37 -13.64 4.11
N GLY A 78 0.90 -12.91 5.12
CA GLY A 78 2.09 -13.34 5.86
C GLY A 78 1.83 -14.01 7.19
N ASP A 79 0.60 -14.06 7.65
CA ASP A 79 0.23 -14.53 9.00
C ASP A 79 -0.78 -15.67 8.99
N ASN A 80 -0.76 -16.50 7.95
CA ASN A 80 -1.76 -17.54 7.72
C ASN A 80 -3.19 -17.01 7.50
N SER A 81 -3.33 -15.80 6.96
CA SER A 81 -4.63 -15.23 6.59
C SER A 81 -5.01 -15.66 5.17
N PRO A 82 -5.78 -16.74 4.96
CA PRO A 82 -6.14 -17.19 3.62
C PRO A 82 -7.40 -16.50 3.08
N TRP A 83 -7.87 -15.47 3.72
CA TRP A 83 -9.17 -14.85 3.46
C TRP A 83 -9.14 -13.79 2.37
N GLY A 84 -7.97 -13.31 2.01
CA GLY A 84 -7.81 -12.35 0.92
C GLY A 84 -7.98 -13.02 -0.43
N SER A 85 -8.80 -12.43 -1.29
CA SER A 85 -8.97 -12.88 -2.67
C SER A 85 -8.79 -11.70 -3.61
N GLY A 86 -8.05 -11.90 -4.67
CA GLY A 86 -7.79 -10.85 -5.64
C GLY A 86 -6.71 -11.26 -6.64
N ALA A 87 -6.36 -10.33 -7.52
CA ALA A 87 -5.27 -10.50 -8.46
C ALA A 87 -4.18 -9.47 -8.19
N PHE A 88 -2.95 -9.91 -8.20
CA PHE A 88 -1.78 -9.06 -8.09
C PHE A 88 -1.22 -8.77 -9.48
N PHE A 89 -1.02 -7.49 -9.82
CA PHE A 89 -0.58 -7.07 -11.15
C PHE A 89 0.87 -6.61 -11.16
N GLU A 90 1.24 -5.70 -10.28
CA GLU A 90 2.60 -5.20 -10.21
C GLU A 90 2.91 -4.64 -8.82
N GLY A 91 4.17 -4.56 -8.49
CA GLY A 91 4.62 -3.95 -7.25
C GLY A 91 6.08 -3.56 -7.33
N VAL A 92 6.48 -2.66 -6.46
CA VAL A 92 7.86 -2.20 -6.36
C VAL A 92 8.23 -1.98 -4.90
N MET A 93 9.48 -2.27 -4.58
CA MET A 93 10.06 -1.92 -3.29
C MET A 93 11.31 -1.07 -3.53
N THR A 94 11.41 0.01 -2.80
CA THR A 94 12.54 0.93 -2.90
C THR A 94 13.17 1.14 -1.52
N ALA A 95 14.41 1.56 -1.51
CA ALA A 95 15.09 1.96 -0.29
C ALA A 95 14.66 3.38 0.09
N GLY A 96 14.50 3.62 1.39
CA GLY A 96 14.21 4.93 1.92
C GLY A 96 12.72 5.30 1.92
N PHE A 97 12.47 6.55 2.28
CA PHE A 97 11.12 7.11 2.37
C PHE A 97 10.91 8.03 1.14
N SER A 98 10.04 7.63 0.24
CA SER A 98 9.84 8.34 -1.03
C SER A 98 9.25 9.75 -0.82
N SER A 99 9.58 10.67 -1.71
CA SER A 99 9.01 12.02 -1.73
C SER A 99 7.56 12.01 -2.26
N GLU A 100 6.84 13.09 -1.99
CA GLU A 100 5.48 13.27 -2.53
C GLU A 100 5.49 13.27 -4.06
N GLU A 101 6.52 13.87 -4.68
CA GLU A 101 6.68 13.88 -6.14
C GLU A 101 6.90 12.48 -6.68
N ALA A 102 7.70 11.66 -5.99
CA ALA A 102 7.93 10.27 -6.37
C ALA A 102 6.65 9.44 -6.26
N ASP A 103 5.88 9.64 -5.20
CA ASP A 103 4.60 8.95 -5.01
C ASP A 103 3.61 9.28 -6.14
N ALA A 104 3.51 10.57 -6.48
CA ALA A 104 2.66 11.02 -7.58
C ALA A 104 3.12 10.46 -8.94
N ALA A 105 4.43 10.37 -9.16
CA ALA A 105 4.99 9.80 -10.37
C ALA A 105 4.71 8.30 -10.49
N VAL A 106 4.78 7.55 -9.39
CA VAL A 106 4.42 6.13 -9.36
C VAL A 106 2.94 5.97 -9.69
N MET A 107 2.07 6.77 -9.09
CA MET A 107 0.63 6.74 -9.40
C MET A 107 0.39 7.01 -10.89
N ALA A 108 0.99 8.05 -11.45
CA ALA A 108 0.83 8.38 -12.86
C ALA A 108 1.33 7.25 -13.77
N ASN A 109 2.42 6.61 -13.41
CA ASN A 109 2.97 5.48 -14.15
C ASN A 109 2.03 4.26 -14.13
N VAL A 110 1.46 3.96 -12.98
CA VAL A 110 0.51 2.85 -12.83
C VAL A 110 -0.76 3.13 -13.66
N VAL A 111 -1.29 4.34 -13.58
CA VAL A 111 -2.47 4.73 -14.38
C VAL A 111 -2.17 4.63 -15.89
N ALA A 112 -0.97 5.02 -16.30
CA ALA A 112 -0.55 4.95 -17.71
C ALA A 112 -0.47 3.51 -18.25
N ALA A 113 -0.37 2.50 -17.38
CA ALA A 113 -0.43 1.09 -17.78
C ALA A 113 -1.80 0.69 -18.34
N GLY A 114 -2.86 1.43 -18.05
CA GLY A 114 -4.17 1.26 -18.66
C GLY A 114 -4.96 0.08 -18.14
N TYR A 115 -4.90 -0.19 -16.84
CA TYR A 115 -5.71 -1.26 -16.23
C TYR A 115 -7.19 -1.02 -16.48
N ALA A 116 -7.87 -2.05 -16.95
CA ALA A 116 -9.28 -2.00 -17.22
C ALA A 116 -9.90 -3.40 -17.08
N ILE A 117 -11.18 -3.44 -16.71
CA ILE A 117 -11.93 -4.69 -16.73
C ILE A 117 -12.22 -5.04 -18.19
N GLY A 118 -11.85 -6.25 -18.60
CA GLY A 118 -12.10 -6.74 -19.94
C GLY A 118 -13.58 -7.08 -20.17
N ASP A 119 -13.98 -7.00 -21.40
CA ASP A 119 -15.31 -7.42 -21.84
C ASP A 119 -15.45 -8.94 -21.84
#